data_193357f939497042eea94897d34416cf
#
_entry.id   193357f939497042eea94897d34416cf
#
_cell.length_a   1.000
_cell.length_b   1.000
_cell.length_c   1.000
_cell.angle_alpha   90.00
_cell.angle_beta   90.00
_cell.angle_gamma   90.00
#
_symmetry.space_group_name_H-M   'P 1'
#
loop_
_entity.id
_entity.type
_entity.pdbx_description
1 polymer ?
#
loop_
_entity_poly.entity_id
_entity_poly.type
_entity_poly.pdbx_seq_one_letter_code
_entity_poly.pdbx_strand_id
1 'polypeptide(L)'
;MGLTKDGILWGLVMNIILSIDKIDEYLKEDDVIDYRNENITQLADALYRETDSEVEYIKRVYEFVRDNVSHSADINEDSITCSASEVLNARHGICFAKSHLLAALLRCKSIPTGFCYQKLILDDETAPILIYHGLNGVYIKEYKKWIRLDARGNKEGVNAQFSLDEEYLAFPIRTEKGEEDGFTIYPNPDTKVLERLRNYKTRTELWENLPTELGYHS
;
A
#
# COMPACT_ATOMS: atom_id res chain seq x y z
N MET A 1 -18.60 44.16 -6.91
CA MET A 1 -19.68 43.14 -6.90
C MET A 1 -19.83 42.60 -8.32
N GLY A 2 -19.30 41.43 -8.58
CA GLY A 2 -19.41 40.73 -9.85
C GLY A 2 -19.34 39.25 -9.56
N LEU A 3 -20.52 38.59 -9.46
CA LEU A 3 -20.65 37.15 -9.35
C LEU A 3 -20.33 36.54 -10.72
N THR A 4 -19.20 35.82 -10.84
CA THR A 4 -19.00 34.87 -11.94
C THR A 4 -19.58 33.53 -11.52
N LYS A 5 -20.59 33.09 -12.28
CA LYS A 5 -21.07 31.70 -12.31
C LYS A 5 -19.92 30.84 -12.78
N ASP A 6 -19.51 29.89 -11.97
CA ASP A 6 -19.06 28.54 -12.25
C ASP A 6 -18.32 28.04 -11.00
N GLY A 7 -19.14 27.58 -10.04
CA GLY A 7 -18.64 26.90 -8.82
C GLY A 7 -18.23 25.47 -9.15
N ILE A 8 -17.17 25.30 -9.92
CA ILE A 8 -16.46 24.01 -9.98
C ILE A 8 -15.44 24.07 -8.87
N LEU A 9 -15.75 23.43 -7.74
CA LEU A 9 -14.72 23.00 -6.80
C LEU A 9 -13.80 22.03 -7.56
N TRP A 10 -12.67 22.54 -7.98
CA TRP A 10 -11.57 21.68 -8.44
C TRP A 10 -11.14 20.89 -7.20
N GLY A 11 -11.58 19.62 -7.09
CA GLY A 11 -10.91 18.68 -6.22
C GLY A 11 -9.41 18.74 -6.52
N LEU A 12 -8.58 18.83 -5.50
CA LEU A 12 -7.14 18.77 -5.63
C LEU A 12 -6.82 17.57 -6.52
N VAL A 13 -6.43 17.82 -7.77
CA VAL A 13 -5.86 16.78 -8.63
C VAL A 13 -4.52 16.45 -7.98
N MET A 14 -4.50 15.40 -7.19
CA MET A 14 -3.25 14.90 -6.63
C MET A 14 -2.37 14.47 -7.79
N ASN A 15 -1.25 15.17 -7.95
CA ASN A 15 -0.27 14.88 -9.01
C ASN A 15 0.53 13.64 -8.60
N ILE A 16 -0.02 12.46 -8.92
CA ILE A 16 0.72 11.21 -8.82
C ILE A 16 1.90 11.27 -9.80
N ILE A 17 3.07 10.93 -9.31
CA ILE A 17 4.33 10.91 -10.06
C ILE A 17 4.76 9.44 -10.19
N LEU A 18 5.09 9.01 -11.39
CA LEU A 18 5.71 7.70 -11.58
C LEU A 18 7.24 7.87 -11.51
N SER A 19 7.89 7.07 -10.68
CA SER A 19 9.37 7.07 -10.63
C SER A 19 9.98 6.51 -11.91
N ILE A 20 9.24 5.68 -12.63
CA ILE A 20 9.58 5.14 -13.95
C ILE A 20 8.33 5.20 -14.84
N ASP A 21 8.39 5.87 -15.99
CA ASP A 21 7.25 6.04 -16.91
C ASP A 21 6.83 4.75 -17.64
N LYS A 22 7.64 3.69 -17.53
CA LYS A 22 7.38 2.41 -18.20
C LYS A 22 6.46 1.53 -17.37
N ILE A 23 5.20 1.41 -17.79
CA ILE A 23 4.14 0.70 -17.06
C ILE A 23 4.46 -0.79 -16.80
N ASP A 24 5.21 -1.44 -17.68
CA ASP A 24 5.59 -2.85 -17.54
C ASP A 24 6.49 -3.10 -16.31
N GLU A 25 7.20 -2.07 -15.81
CA GLU A 25 7.98 -2.18 -14.60
C GLU A 25 7.09 -2.48 -13.37
N TYR A 26 5.86 -2.01 -13.40
CA TYR A 26 4.86 -2.20 -12.33
C TYR A 26 4.11 -3.55 -12.43
N LEU A 27 4.54 -4.43 -13.33
CA LEU A 27 4.04 -5.79 -13.51
C LEU A 27 5.08 -6.87 -13.18
N LYS A 28 6.31 -6.47 -12.85
CA LYS A 28 7.40 -7.41 -12.62
C LYS A 28 7.22 -8.21 -11.34
N GLU A 29 7.68 -9.45 -11.41
CA GLU A 29 7.84 -10.37 -10.29
C GLU A 29 9.26 -10.27 -9.74
N ASP A 30 9.42 -10.51 -8.48
CA ASP A 30 10.70 -10.72 -7.80
C ASP A 30 10.51 -11.68 -6.60
N ASP A 31 11.51 -11.81 -5.75
CA ASP A 31 11.47 -12.67 -4.57
C ASP A 31 10.57 -12.16 -3.42
N VAL A 32 10.07 -10.92 -3.52
CA VAL A 32 9.14 -10.30 -2.57
C VAL A 32 7.72 -10.29 -3.14
N ILE A 33 7.59 -9.92 -4.41
CA ILE A 33 6.31 -9.89 -5.12
C ILE A 33 6.19 -11.17 -5.95
N ASP A 34 6.26 -12.30 -5.28
CA ASP A 34 6.34 -13.66 -5.80
C ASP A 34 4.96 -14.16 -6.29
N TYR A 35 4.32 -13.40 -7.20
CA TYR A 35 2.94 -13.64 -7.60
C TYR A 35 2.73 -14.96 -8.40
N ARG A 36 3.80 -15.64 -8.85
CA ARG A 36 3.70 -16.99 -9.45
C ARG A 36 3.69 -18.10 -8.39
N ASN A 37 3.84 -17.76 -7.12
CA ASN A 37 3.61 -18.71 -6.03
C ASN A 37 2.20 -19.33 -6.17
N GLU A 38 2.10 -20.64 -5.99
CA GLU A 38 0.85 -21.39 -6.24
C GLU A 38 -0.32 -20.87 -5.39
N ASN A 39 -0.08 -20.58 -4.10
CA ASN A 39 -1.11 -20.07 -3.19
C ASN A 39 -1.60 -18.66 -3.61
N ILE A 40 -0.68 -17.79 -4.06
CA ILE A 40 -1.02 -16.47 -4.59
C ILE A 40 -1.87 -16.61 -5.85
N THR A 41 -1.44 -17.45 -6.80
CA THR A 41 -2.15 -17.68 -8.07
C THR A 41 -3.56 -18.24 -7.81
N GLN A 42 -3.69 -19.26 -6.96
CA GLN A 42 -4.98 -19.85 -6.60
C GLN A 42 -5.94 -18.84 -5.99
N LEU A 43 -5.44 -18.00 -5.06
CA LEU A 43 -6.26 -16.95 -4.44
C LEU A 43 -6.66 -15.88 -5.46
N ALA A 44 -5.71 -15.43 -6.29
CA ALA A 44 -5.99 -14.45 -7.33
C ALA A 44 -7.05 -14.96 -8.31
N ASP A 45 -6.96 -16.24 -8.73
CA ASP A 45 -7.96 -16.90 -9.59
C ASP A 45 -9.33 -17.02 -8.91
N ALA A 46 -9.36 -17.34 -7.62
CA ALA A 46 -10.60 -17.45 -6.87
C ALA A 46 -11.31 -16.08 -6.76
N LEU A 47 -10.56 -15.04 -6.40
CA LEU A 47 -11.11 -13.68 -6.31
C LEU A 47 -11.57 -13.14 -7.67
N TYR A 48 -10.81 -13.42 -8.74
CA TYR A 48 -11.11 -12.94 -10.10
C TYR A 48 -12.40 -13.56 -10.67
N ARG A 49 -12.62 -14.87 -10.44
CA ARG A 49 -13.82 -15.58 -10.95
C ARG A 49 -15.14 -15.03 -10.45
N GLU A 50 -15.13 -14.30 -9.37
CA GLU A 50 -16.32 -13.74 -8.73
C GLU A 50 -16.52 -12.26 -9.07
N THR A 51 -15.85 -11.75 -10.12
CA THR A 51 -15.93 -10.34 -10.53
C THR A 51 -16.24 -10.21 -12.02
N ASP A 52 -16.97 -9.16 -12.38
CA ASP A 52 -17.39 -8.88 -13.76
C ASP A 52 -16.52 -7.80 -14.43
N SER A 53 -15.62 -7.15 -13.67
CA SER A 53 -14.75 -6.07 -14.17
C SER A 53 -13.39 -6.02 -13.46
N GLU A 54 -12.40 -5.38 -14.11
CA GLU A 54 -11.09 -5.11 -13.51
C GLU A 54 -11.21 -4.30 -12.21
N VAL A 55 -12.08 -3.28 -12.21
CA VAL A 55 -12.31 -2.42 -11.03
C VAL A 55 -12.88 -3.22 -9.86
N GLU A 56 -13.84 -4.09 -10.12
CA GLU A 56 -14.42 -4.95 -9.10
C GLU A 56 -13.38 -5.93 -8.53
N TYR A 57 -12.53 -6.50 -9.38
CA TYR A 57 -11.43 -7.34 -8.93
C TYR A 57 -10.45 -6.56 -8.04
N ILE A 58 -10.02 -5.36 -8.46
CA ILE A 58 -9.12 -4.51 -7.67
C ILE A 58 -9.73 -4.23 -6.29
N LYS A 59 -11.01 -3.82 -6.26
CA LYS A 59 -11.74 -3.56 -5.02
C LYS A 59 -11.76 -4.81 -4.14
N ARG A 60 -12.10 -5.96 -4.68
CA ARG A 60 -12.21 -7.23 -3.96
C ARG A 60 -10.87 -7.69 -3.38
N VAL A 61 -9.80 -7.59 -4.16
CA VAL A 61 -8.44 -7.89 -3.68
C VAL A 61 -8.02 -6.93 -2.57
N TYR A 62 -8.26 -5.65 -2.76
CA TYR A 62 -7.97 -4.64 -1.74
C TYR A 62 -8.71 -4.93 -0.42
N GLU A 63 -10.04 -5.17 -0.50
CA GLU A 63 -10.86 -5.50 0.67
C GLU A 63 -10.42 -6.81 1.32
N PHE A 64 -10.04 -7.82 0.52
CA PHE A 64 -9.48 -9.06 1.06
C PHE A 64 -8.21 -8.81 1.87
N VAL A 65 -7.23 -8.08 1.32
CA VAL A 65 -5.97 -7.81 2.03
C VAL A 65 -6.20 -6.91 3.24
N ARG A 66 -7.08 -5.91 3.13
CA ARG A 66 -7.43 -5.03 4.24
C ARG A 66 -8.04 -5.77 5.41
N ASP A 67 -9.01 -6.66 5.14
CA ASP A 67 -9.93 -7.21 6.14
C ASP A 67 -9.58 -8.65 6.58
N ASN A 68 -8.97 -9.47 5.69
CA ASN A 68 -8.67 -10.88 5.96
C ASN A 68 -7.19 -11.16 6.27
N VAL A 69 -6.34 -10.13 6.20
CA VAL A 69 -4.94 -10.17 6.61
C VAL A 69 -4.75 -9.16 7.73
N SER A 70 -4.50 -9.62 8.93
CA SER A 70 -4.38 -8.76 10.11
C SER A 70 -3.12 -7.90 10.03
N HIS A 71 -3.16 -6.67 10.58
CA HIS A 71 -1.93 -5.95 10.84
C HIS A 71 -1.24 -6.54 12.08
N SER A 72 0.03 -6.93 11.95
CA SER A 72 0.75 -7.68 13.01
C SER A 72 0.70 -7.00 14.38
N ALA A 73 0.82 -5.67 14.41
CA ALA A 73 0.75 -4.92 15.67
C ALA A 73 -0.65 -4.93 16.31
N ASP A 74 -1.72 -5.03 15.53
CA ASP A 74 -3.08 -4.98 16.05
C ASP A 74 -3.49 -6.30 16.72
N ILE A 75 -2.82 -7.41 16.38
CA ILE A 75 -3.03 -8.74 16.96
C ILE A 75 -1.88 -9.20 17.87
N ASN A 76 -0.93 -8.33 18.17
CA ASN A 76 0.29 -8.63 18.92
C ASN A 76 1.11 -9.80 18.36
N GLU A 77 1.05 -10.03 17.05
CA GLU A 77 1.90 -11.01 16.40
C GLU A 77 3.33 -10.48 16.28
N ASP A 78 4.31 -11.26 16.73
CA ASP A 78 5.71 -10.85 16.81
C ASP A 78 6.56 -11.38 15.64
N SER A 79 6.08 -12.35 14.87
CA SER A 79 6.76 -12.81 13.68
C SER A 79 6.69 -11.77 12.55
N ILE A 80 7.74 -11.70 11.75
CA ILE A 80 7.84 -10.79 10.60
C ILE A 80 7.55 -11.57 9.33
N THR A 81 6.78 -10.95 8.43
CA THR A 81 6.55 -11.41 7.07
C THR A 81 7.11 -10.39 6.09
N CYS A 82 7.63 -10.83 4.94
CA CYS A 82 8.22 -9.97 3.93
C CYS A 82 7.61 -10.26 2.55
N SER A 83 7.76 -11.47 2.00
CA SER A 83 7.22 -11.80 0.69
C SER A 83 5.69 -11.92 0.70
N ALA A 84 5.07 -11.74 -0.46
CA ALA A 84 3.62 -11.84 -0.61
C ALA A 84 3.09 -13.22 -0.19
N SER A 85 3.80 -14.29 -0.54
CA SER A 85 3.42 -15.65 -0.13
C SER A 85 3.55 -15.89 1.36
N GLU A 86 4.57 -15.33 2.02
CA GLU A 86 4.69 -15.37 3.49
C GLU A 86 3.51 -14.67 4.17
N VAL A 87 3.14 -13.48 3.71
CA VAL A 87 1.99 -12.72 4.24
C VAL A 87 0.69 -13.49 4.07
N LEU A 88 0.48 -14.08 2.89
CA LEU A 88 -0.72 -14.86 2.62
C LEU A 88 -0.80 -16.10 3.52
N ASN A 89 0.30 -16.81 3.70
CA ASN A 89 0.36 -18.01 4.53
C ASN A 89 0.18 -17.70 6.02
N ALA A 90 0.82 -16.64 6.50
CA ALA A 90 0.76 -16.20 7.90
C ALA A 90 -0.56 -15.50 8.25
N ARG A 91 -1.28 -14.95 7.26
CA ARG A 91 -2.49 -14.12 7.44
C ARG A 91 -2.28 -12.86 8.27
N HIS A 92 -1.06 -12.40 8.36
CA HIS A 92 -0.70 -11.11 8.97
C HIS A 92 0.53 -10.50 8.33
N GLY A 93 0.72 -9.21 8.55
CA GLY A 93 1.89 -8.44 8.14
C GLY A 93 1.76 -6.99 8.60
N ILE A 94 2.87 -6.26 8.66
CA ILE A 94 2.80 -4.81 8.82
C ILE A 94 2.45 -4.14 7.48
N CYS A 95 2.22 -2.83 7.45
CA CYS A 95 1.76 -2.10 6.28
C CYS A 95 2.57 -2.42 5.01
N PHE A 96 3.90 -2.47 5.10
CA PHE A 96 4.78 -2.80 3.98
C PHE A 96 4.52 -4.20 3.42
N ALA A 97 4.50 -5.20 4.28
CA ALA A 97 4.29 -6.59 3.88
C ALA A 97 2.87 -6.81 3.30
N LYS A 98 1.85 -6.17 3.87
CA LYS A 98 0.49 -6.18 3.30
C LYS A 98 0.44 -5.52 1.92
N SER A 99 1.22 -4.47 1.69
CA SER A 99 1.35 -3.84 0.37
C SER A 99 2.01 -4.78 -0.65
N HIS A 100 2.95 -5.64 -0.22
CA HIS A 100 3.55 -6.66 -1.08
C HIS A 100 2.51 -7.69 -1.55
N LEU A 101 1.67 -8.18 -0.63
CA LEU A 101 0.59 -9.10 -0.98
C LEU A 101 -0.44 -8.48 -1.93
N LEU A 102 -0.85 -7.24 -1.67
CA LEU A 102 -1.77 -6.52 -2.56
C LEU A 102 -1.19 -6.40 -3.97
N ALA A 103 0.08 -5.99 -4.08
CA ALA A 103 0.76 -5.89 -5.37
C ALA A 103 0.86 -7.25 -6.08
N ALA A 104 1.19 -8.33 -5.38
CA ALA A 104 1.30 -9.66 -5.95
C ALA A 104 -0.03 -10.17 -6.52
N LEU A 105 -1.13 -10.04 -5.77
CA LEU A 105 -2.46 -10.45 -6.23
C LEU A 105 -2.92 -9.66 -7.46
N LEU A 106 -2.66 -8.36 -7.51
CA LEU A 106 -3.04 -7.51 -8.64
C LEU A 106 -2.14 -7.76 -9.86
N ARG A 107 -0.81 -7.84 -9.68
CA ARG A 107 0.14 -8.14 -10.77
C ARG A 107 -0.08 -9.52 -11.38
N CYS A 108 -0.52 -10.51 -10.59
CA CYS A 108 -0.91 -11.84 -11.07
C CYS A 108 -2.00 -11.77 -12.16
N LYS A 109 -2.83 -10.73 -12.15
CA LYS A 109 -3.87 -10.45 -13.17
C LYS A 109 -3.50 -9.30 -14.10
N SER A 110 -2.20 -9.03 -14.25
CA SER A 110 -1.68 -7.99 -15.15
C SER A 110 -2.21 -6.58 -14.85
N ILE A 111 -2.47 -6.27 -13.58
CA ILE A 111 -2.84 -4.95 -13.11
C ILE A 111 -1.59 -4.25 -12.58
N PRO A 112 -1.11 -3.17 -13.24
CA PRO A 112 0.08 -2.47 -12.82
C PRO A 112 -0.10 -1.89 -11.42
N THR A 113 0.80 -2.27 -10.50
CA THR A 113 0.73 -1.89 -9.10
C THR A 113 2.11 -1.56 -8.58
N GLY A 114 2.25 -0.42 -7.92
CA GLY A 114 3.50 0.04 -7.33
C GLY A 114 3.36 0.35 -5.84
N PHE A 115 4.38 0.99 -5.30
CA PHE A 115 4.52 1.29 -3.87
C PHE A 115 4.61 2.79 -3.65
N CYS A 116 3.90 3.27 -2.64
CA CYS A 116 3.93 4.65 -2.18
C CYS A 116 4.25 4.67 -0.69
N TYR A 117 4.69 5.81 -0.20
CA TYR A 117 5.05 5.96 1.20
C TYR A 117 4.57 7.30 1.74
N GLN A 118 4.05 7.26 2.96
CA GLN A 118 3.78 8.44 3.77
C GLN A 118 4.78 8.50 4.92
N LYS A 119 5.23 9.67 5.31
CA LYS A 119 6.08 9.87 6.48
C LYS A 119 5.21 10.37 7.63
N LEU A 120 5.05 9.53 8.64
CA LEU A 120 4.08 9.72 9.71
C LEU A 120 4.76 9.63 11.07
N ILE A 121 4.22 10.30 12.08
CA ILE A 121 4.61 10.09 13.48
C ILE A 121 4.11 8.71 13.91
N LEU A 122 5.02 7.88 14.45
CA LEU A 122 4.71 6.53 14.88
C LEU A 122 3.67 6.52 16.01
N ASP A 123 3.88 7.34 17.03
CA ASP A 123 2.95 7.54 18.12
C ASP A 123 3.21 8.92 18.77
N ASP A 124 2.16 9.69 19.00
CA ASP A 124 2.27 11.07 19.47
C ASP A 124 2.81 11.20 20.92
N GLU A 125 2.59 10.17 21.75
CA GLU A 125 2.91 10.22 23.18
C GLU A 125 4.16 9.42 23.53
N THR A 126 4.27 8.21 23.00
CA THR A 126 5.30 7.24 23.39
C THR A 126 6.48 7.18 22.42
N ALA A 127 6.27 7.51 21.16
CA ALA A 127 7.30 7.47 20.12
C ALA A 127 7.06 8.55 19.06
N PRO A 128 7.30 9.85 19.38
CA PRO A 128 7.05 10.96 18.46
C PRO A 128 8.16 11.09 17.41
N ILE A 129 8.45 9.99 16.73
CA ILE A 129 9.43 9.90 15.65
C ILE A 129 8.73 9.73 14.31
N LEU A 130 9.29 10.34 13.27
CA LEU A 130 8.81 10.22 11.92
C LEU A 130 9.34 8.91 11.30
N ILE A 131 8.43 8.06 10.88
CA ILE A 131 8.69 6.79 10.20
C ILE A 131 7.93 6.73 8.88
N TYR A 132 8.30 5.81 8.01
CA TYR A 132 7.53 5.59 6.79
C TYR A 132 6.41 4.56 6.99
N HIS A 133 5.28 4.85 6.36
CA HIS A 133 4.13 3.98 6.20
C HIS A 133 3.99 3.60 4.73
N GLY A 134 3.76 2.33 4.45
CA GLY A 134 3.67 1.80 3.08
C GLY A 134 2.23 1.58 2.63
N LEU A 135 1.96 1.96 1.39
CA LEU A 135 0.70 1.77 0.67
C LEU A 135 0.97 1.50 -0.82
N ASN A 136 -0.05 1.30 -1.62
CA ASN A 136 0.10 0.97 -3.04
C ASN A 136 -0.47 2.06 -3.96
N GLY A 137 0.20 2.25 -5.11
CA GLY A 137 -0.40 2.88 -6.28
C GLY A 137 -0.89 1.82 -7.25
N VAL A 138 -2.13 1.91 -7.72
CA VAL A 138 -2.76 0.94 -8.63
C VAL A 138 -3.27 1.64 -9.88
N TYR A 139 -2.91 1.12 -11.05
CA TYR A 139 -3.38 1.67 -12.32
C TYR A 139 -4.74 1.10 -12.71
N ILE A 140 -5.70 1.97 -12.91
CA ILE A 140 -7.06 1.63 -13.35
C ILE A 140 -7.13 1.83 -14.87
N LYS A 141 -7.07 0.75 -15.61
CA LYS A 141 -6.96 0.76 -17.08
C LYS A 141 -8.17 1.44 -17.74
N GLU A 142 -9.38 1.17 -17.25
CA GLU A 142 -10.62 1.75 -17.78
C GLU A 142 -10.60 3.28 -17.72
N TYR A 143 -10.08 3.85 -16.62
CA TYR A 143 -10.02 5.30 -16.40
C TYR A 143 -8.67 5.91 -16.76
N LYS A 144 -7.69 5.11 -17.17
CA LYS A 144 -6.31 5.51 -17.49
C LYS A 144 -5.69 6.37 -16.40
N LYS A 145 -5.93 6.02 -15.15
CA LYS A 145 -5.42 6.76 -13.99
C LYS A 145 -4.85 5.84 -12.93
N TRP A 146 -3.93 6.39 -12.16
CA TRP A 146 -3.45 5.77 -10.93
C TRP A 146 -4.31 6.24 -9.75
N ILE A 147 -4.56 5.35 -8.82
CA ILE A 147 -5.15 5.64 -7.50
C ILE A 147 -4.23 5.07 -6.42
N ARG A 148 -4.28 5.65 -5.22
CA ARG A 148 -3.57 5.08 -4.08
C ARG A 148 -4.55 4.29 -3.21
N LEU A 149 -4.10 3.13 -2.72
CA LEU A 149 -4.87 2.22 -1.86
C LEU A 149 -4.03 1.83 -0.65
N ASP A 150 -4.61 1.92 0.52
CA ASP A 150 -3.98 1.58 1.79
C ASP A 150 -4.66 0.35 2.40
N ALA A 151 -4.02 -0.80 2.27
CA ALA A 151 -4.52 -2.09 2.77
C ALA A 151 -4.09 -2.41 4.21
N ARG A 152 -3.65 -1.41 4.98
CA ARG A 152 -3.17 -1.60 6.37
C ARG A 152 -4.16 -2.37 7.23
N GLY A 153 -5.44 -2.14 7.05
CA GLY A 153 -6.51 -2.71 7.86
C GLY A 153 -7.22 -1.65 8.71
N ASN A 154 -8.53 -1.83 8.87
CA ASN A 154 -9.36 -0.90 9.63
C ASN A 154 -9.43 -1.30 11.11
N LYS A 155 -9.52 -0.30 11.96
CA LYS A 155 -9.74 -0.39 13.40
C LYS A 155 -10.32 0.93 13.91
N GLU A 156 -10.57 1.05 15.21
CA GLU A 156 -10.96 2.33 15.80
C GLU A 156 -9.96 3.44 15.43
N GLY A 157 -10.47 4.53 14.85
CA GLY A 157 -9.68 5.66 14.34
C GLY A 157 -9.01 5.45 12.98
N VAL A 158 -9.17 4.27 12.33
CA VAL A 158 -8.62 3.97 11.00
C VAL A 158 -9.73 3.45 10.10
N ASN A 159 -10.01 4.15 8.98
CA ASN A 159 -11.08 3.82 8.05
C ASN A 159 -10.66 3.99 6.59
N ALA A 160 -9.73 3.15 6.14
CA ALA A 160 -9.30 3.10 4.74
C ALA A 160 -10.37 2.42 3.87
N GLN A 161 -10.68 3.01 2.70
CA GLN A 161 -11.72 2.52 1.80
C GLN A 161 -11.25 2.54 0.35
N PHE A 162 -11.81 1.65 -0.45
CA PHE A 162 -11.68 1.71 -1.90
C PHE A 162 -12.57 2.83 -2.45
N SER A 163 -12.00 3.69 -3.27
CA SER A 163 -12.74 4.70 -4.03
C SER A 163 -11.99 5.03 -5.31
N LEU A 164 -12.75 5.36 -6.36
CA LEU A 164 -12.19 5.86 -7.62
C LEU A 164 -12.08 7.38 -7.64
N ASP A 165 -12.84 8.07 -6.81
CA ASP A 165 -13.02 9.52 -6.89
C ASP A 165 -12.23 10.27 -5.82
N GLU A 166 -12.17 9.71 -4.62
CA GLU A 166 -11.50 10.31 -3.46
C GLU A 166 -10.55 9.31 -2.81
N GLU A 167 -9.54 9.79 -2.08
CA GLU A 167 -8.65 8.92 -1.31
C GLU A 167 -9.16 8.75 0.12
N TYR A 168 -9.23 7.49 0.54
CA TYR A 168 -9.53 7.11 1.92
C TYR A 168 -8.39 6.22 2.44
N LEU A 169 -7.25 6.84 2.76
CA LEU A 169 -6.08 6.16 3.33
C LEU A 169 -6.26 5.95 4.83
N ALA A 170 -5.40 5.12 5.42
CA ALA A 170 -5.48 4.78 6.84
C ALA A 170 -5.21 5.98 7.75
N PHE A 171 -4.32 6.88 7.33
CA PHE A 171 -3.88 8.02 8.13
C PHE A 171 -3.96 9.33 7.35
N PRO A 172 -4.65 10.35 7.87
CA PRO A 172 -4.56 11.71 7.34
C PRO A 172 -3.19 12.31 7.67
N ILE A 173 -2.67 13.13 6.78
CA ILE A 173 -1.38 13.82 6.96
C ILE A 173 -1.55 15.04 7.85
N ARG A 174 -0.71 15.16 8.88
CA ARG A 174 -0.65 16.28 9.81
C ARG A 174 0.63 17.09 9.54
N THR A 175 0.58 17.96 8.54
CA THR A 175 1.72 18.74 8.09
C THR A 175 2.28 19.65 9.18
N GLU A 176 1.44 20.12 10.09
CA GLU A 176 1.83 20.92 11.27
C GLU A 176 2.71 20.13 12.26
N LYS A 177 2.70 18.79 12.16
CA LYS A 177 3.58 17.89 12.94
C LYS A 177 4.80 17.40 12.15
N GLY A 178 5.00 17.89 10.93
CA GLY A 178 6.10 17.49 10.06
C GLY A 178 5.85 16.19 9.31
N GLU A 179 4.59 15.69 9.27
CA GLU A 179 4.22 14.56 8.44
C GLU A 179 4.18 14.96 6.96
N GLU A 180 4.55 14.03 6.09
CA GLU A 180 4.66 14.25 4.65
C GLU A 180 3.90 13.18 3.87
N ASP A 181 3.20 13.60 2.82
CA ASP A 181 2.55 12.69 1.90
C ASP A 181 3.43 12.45 0.67
N GLY A 182 3.61 11.18 0.29
CA GLY A 182 4.39 10.80 -0.88
C GLY A 182 3.50 10.43 -2.05
N PHE A 183 3.57 11.22 -3.13
CA PHE A 183 2.80 10.99 -4.36
C PHE A 183 3.56 10.23 -5.43
N THR A 184 4.81 9.85 -5.15
CA THR A 184 5.61 9.05 -6.09
C THR A 184 5.26 7.57 -5.96
N ILE A 185 4.93 6.95 -7.10
CA ILE A 185 4.72 5.50 -7.19
C ILE A 185 6.01 4.86 -7.72
N TYR A 186 6.53 3.92 -6.97
CA TYR A 186 7.72 3.15 -7.30
C TYR A 186 7.33 1.74 -7.75
N PRO A 187 7.99 1.15 -8.78
CA PRO A 187 7.66 -0.20 -9.24
C PRO A 187 8.06 -1.29 -8.25
N ASN A 188 9.10 -1.06 -7.45
CA ASN A 188 9.61 -2.04 -6.48
C ASN A 188 9.45 -1.52 -5.06
N PRO A 189 9.36 -2.39 -4.05
CA PRO A 189 9.46 -1.99 -2.65
C PRO A 189 10.79 -1.28 -2.36
N ASP A 190 10.78 -0.33 -1.43
CA ASP A 190 11.98 0.39 -1.04
C ASP A 190 13.03 -0.53 -0.42
N THR A 191 14.29 -0.33 -0.78
CA THR A 191 15.39 -1.20 -0.36
C THR A 191 15.63 -1.18 1.15
N LYS A 192 15.46 -0.03 1.82
CA LYS A 192 15.58 0.05 3.29
C LYS A 192 14.41 -0.62 4.00
N VAL A 193 13.21 -0.52 3.41
CA VAL A 193 12.05 -1.27 3.91
C VAL A 193 12.33 -2.77 3.85
N LEU A 194 12.83 -3.29 2.71
CA LEU A 194 13.17 -4.71 2.57
C LEU A 194 14.29 -5.12 3.52
N GLU A 195 15.33 -4.28 3.67
CA GLU A 195 16.40 -4.51 4.63
C GLU A 195 15.86 -4.67 6.05
N ARG A 196 14.95 -3.80 6.49
CA ARG A 196 14.34 -3.87 7.82
C ARG A 196 13.52 -5.15 8.00
N LEU A 197 12.66 -5.48 7.02
CA LEU A 197 11.83 -6.69 7.10
C LEU A 197 12.64 -7.99 7.13
N ARG A 198 13.84 -8.02 6.52
CA ARG A 198 14.69 -9.22 6.42
C ARG A 198 15.71 -9.37 7.55
N ASN A 199 16.17 -8.27 8.14
CA ASN A 199 17.26 -8.31 9.12
C ASN A 199 16.79 -8.51 10.56
N TYR A 200 15.55 -8.19 10.88
CA TYR A 200 15.00 -8.39 12.22
C TYR A 200 14.21 -9.70 12.29
N LYS A 201 14.21 -10.33 13.45
CA LYS A 201 13.53 -11.61 13.67
C LYS A 201 12.14 -11.42 14.28
N THR A 202 11.94 -10.34 15.01
CA THR A 202 10.71 -10.04 15.72
C THR A 202 10.18 -8.67 15.34
N ARG A 203 8.85 -8.51 15.37
CA ARG A 203 8.20 -7.22 15.21
C ARG A 203 8.66 -6.23 16.30
N THR A 204 8.88 -6.70 17.50
CA THR A 204 9.37 -5.87 18.61
C THR A 204 10.70 -5.21 18.25
N GLU A 205 11.68 -5.99 17.78
CA GLU A 205 12.97 -5.46 17.29
C GLU A 205 12.79 -4.51 16.08
N LEU A 206 11.94 -4.89 15.13
CA LEU A 206 11.65 -4.08 13.94
C LEU A 206 11.01 -2.73 14.34
N TRP A 207 10.15 -2.70 15.36
CA TRP A 207 9.45 -1.49 15.79
C TRP A 207 10.38 -0.41 16.31
N GLU A 208 11.48 -0.80 16.94
CA GLU A 208 12.55 0.10 17.38
C GLU A 208 13.44 0.59 16.21
N ASN A 209 13.31 -0.04 15.04
CA ASN A 209 14.16 0.17 13.88
C ASN A 209 13.38 0.40 12.58
N LEU A 210 12.15 0.91 12.66
CA LEU A 210 11.36 1.25 11.48
C LEU A 210 12.10 2.26 10.59
N PRO A 211 11.90 2.21 9.26
CA PRO A 211 12.61 3.09 8.35
C PRO A 211 12.22 4.55 8.56
N THR A 212 13.19 5.40 8.83
CA THR A 212 13.08 6.85 8.94
C THR A 212 13.51 7.60 7.68
N GLU A 213 14.08 6.87 6.73
CA GLU A 213 14.48 7.33 5.40
C GLU A 213 14.24 6.23 4.38
N LEU A 214 14.02 6.59 3.12
CA LEU A 214 13.88 5.66 2.00
C LEU A 214 15.22 5.49 1.28
N GLY A 215 15.41 4.31 0.67
CA GLY A 215 16.60 3.96 -0.10
C GLY A 215 16.53 4.32 -1.58
N TYR A 216 15.44 4.93 -2.04
CA TYR A 216 15.37 5.43 -3.41
C TYR A 216 16.33 6.61 -3.56
N HIS A 217 17.33 6.45 -4.40
CA HIS A 217 18.22 7.54 -4.79
C HIS A 217 17.46 8.43 -5.78
N SER A 218 17.36 9.71 -5.44
CA SER A 218 16.90 10.80 -6.32
C SER A 218 17.84 10.98 -7.51
#